data_f2d8094f9fc795ca86f9e41ce19226df
#
_entry.id   f2d8094f9fc795ca86f9e41ce19226df
#
_cell.length_a   1.000
_cell.length_b   1.000
_cell.length_c   1.000
_cell.angle_alpha   90.00
_cell.angle_beta   90.00
_cell.angle_gamma   90.00
#
_symmetry.space_group_name_H-M   'P 1'
#
loop_
_entity.id
_entity.type
_entity.pdbx_description
1 polymer ?
#
loop_
_entity_poly.entity_id
_entity_poly.type
_entity_poly.pdbx_seq_one_letter_code
_entity_poly.pdbx_strand_id
1 'polypeptide(L)'
;MSEIHSSNAHFVEKYKDVLYFSSFFVPLTSNLWQLHIMRTKGEYIEMLRKHMSVLKQQFGIRSMCIFGSVARDEQGSDSDVDVCVEMEPDIYVLVALKQFLEKLFGCSVDVVRRHRNMNKLLEEQIERDALYVF
;
A
#
# COMPACT_ATOMS: atom_id res chain seq x y z
N MET A 1 27.57 11.14 -7.80
CA MET A 1 26.62 10.80 -8.86
C MET A 1 26.56 9.31 -9.17
N SER A 2 27.67 8.59 -9.11
CA SER A 2 27.70 7.13 -9.29
C SER A 2 26.89 6.36 -8.24
N GLU A 3 26.83 6.86 -7.01
CA GLU A 3 26.10 6.23 -5.91
C GLU A 3 24.58 6.29 -6.09
N ILE A 4 24.04 7.37 -6.64
CA ILE A 4 22.62 7.53 -6.93
C ILE A 4 22.19 6.58 -8.05
N HIS A 5 22.99 6.43 -9.08
CA HIS A 5 22.75 5.50 -10.18
C HIS A 5 22.80 4.05 -9.72
N SER A 6 23.73 3.71 -8.84
CA SER A 6 23.88 2.35 -8.28
C SER A 6 22.69 1.97 -7.41
N SER A 7 22.20 2.88 -6.55
CA SER A 7 21.06 2.59 -5.68
C SER A 7 19.75 2.49 -6.46
N ASN A 8 19.55 3.30 -7.51
CA ASN A 8 18.38 3.21 -8.37
C ASN A 8 18.35 1.90 -9.17
N ALA A 9 19.51 1.50 -9.72
CA ALA A 9 19.62 0.23 -10.44
C ALA A 9 19.34 -0.97 -9.52
N HIS A 10 19.89 -0.95 -8.31
CA HIS A 10 19.65 -2.00 -7.33
C HIS A 10 18.18 -2.06 -6.89
N PHE A 11 17.56 -0.91 -6.68
CA PHE A 11 16.14 -0.82 -6.36
C PHE A 11 15.26 -1.40 -7.48
N VAL A 12 15.48 -0.97 -8.72
CA VAL A 12 14.73 -1.45 -9.89
C VAL A 12 14.92 -2.97 -10.05
N GLU A 13 16.13 -3.46 -9.92
CA GLU A 13 16.42 -4.89 -10.02
C GLU A 13 15.75 -5.70 -8.92
N LYS A 14 15.78 -5.20 -7.69
CA LYS A 14 15.16 -5.85 -6.55
C LYS A 14 13.63 -5.95 -6.65
N TYR A 15 12.99 -4.94 -7.21
CA TYR A 15 11.53 -4.84 -7.26
C TYR A 15 10.94 -4.94 -8.65
N LYS A 16 11.76 -5.25 -9.66
CA LYS A 16 11.32 -5.30 -11.06
C LYS A 16 10.12 -6.22 -11.27
N ASP A 17 10.10 -7.38 -10.66
CA ASP A 17 9.04 -8.35 -10.82
C ASP A 17 7.72 -7.85 -10.23
N VAL A 18 7.79 -7.17 -9.08
CA VAL A 18 6.63 -6.57 -8.41
C VAL A 18 6.10 -5.38 -9.21
N LEU A 19 6.99 -4.50 -9.64
CA LEU A 19 6.63 -3.33 -10.44
C LEU A 19 6.10 -3.73 -11.82
N TYR A 20 6.72 -4.72 -12.44
CA TYR A 20 6.27 -5.27 -13.72
C TYR A 20 4.92 -5.96 -13.58
N PHE A 21 4.72 -6.76 -12.56
CA PHE A 21 3.45 -7.43 -12.27
C PHE A 21 2.33 -6.41 -12.07
N SER A 22 2.57 -5.36 -11.27
CA SER A 22 1.58 -4.30 -11.07
C SER A 22 1.32 -3.51 -12.35
N SER A 23 2.30 -3.31 -13.21
CA SER A 23 2.14 -2.68 -14.52
C SER A 23 1.36 -3.57 -15.49
N PHE A 24 1.56 -4.86 -15.42
CA PHE A 24 0.88 -5.84 -16.27
C PHE A 24 -0.60 -5.97 -15.90
N PHE A 25 -0.95 -5.85 -14.61
CA PHE A 25 -2.33 -5.92 -14.12
C PHE A 25 -3.14 -4.65 -14.35
N VAL A 26 -2.54 -3.56 -14.80
CA VAL A 26 -3.22 -2.32 -15.17
C VAL A 26 -3.24 -2.14 -16.70
N PRO A 27 -3.53 -3.18 -17.50
CA PRO A 27 -3.57 -2.96 -18.92
C PRO A 27 -4.98 -2.54 -19.32
N LEU A 28 -5.11 -1.84 -20.34
CA LEU A 28 -6.26 -1.77 -21.25
C LEU A 28 -7.65 -1.51 -20.66
N THR A 29 -7.93 -1.92 -19.44
CA THR A 29 -9.16 -1.65 -18.70
C THR A 29 -9.04 -0.45 -17.77
N SER A 30 -7.90 0.22 -17.76
CA SER A 30 -7.59 1.33 -16.86
C SER A 30 -8.62 2.48 -16.94
N ASN A 31 -9.17 2.74 -18.11
CA ASN A 31 -10.15 3.80 -18.30
C ASN A 31 -11.51 3.47 -17.70
N LEU A 32 -11.87 2.20 -17.62
CA LEU A 32 -13.12 1.74 -17.00
C LEU A 32 -12.99 1.66 -15.47
N TRP A 33 -11.79 1.38 -14.97
CA TRP A 33 -11.51 1.32 -13.54
C TRP A 33 -11.43 2.70 -12.90
N GLN A 34 -11.09 3.73 -13.68
CA GLN A 34 -11.11 5.13 -13.23
C GLN A 34 -12.53 5.66 -13.04
N LEU A 35 -13.55 4.98 -13.52
CA LEU A 35 -14.95 5.30 -13.32
C LEU A 35 -15.51 4.73 -12.00
N HIS A 36 -14.73 4.77 -10.95
CA HIS A 36 -15.13 4.72 -9.54
C HIS A 36 -16.16 3.66 -9.14
N ILE A 37 -15.72 2.43 -9.03
CA ILE A 37 -16.38 1.51 -8.13
C ILE A 37 -15.79 1.75 -6.74
N MET A 38 -16.55 2.42 -5.88
CA MET A 38 -16.18 2.49 -4.46
C MET A 38 -16.17 1.09 -3.89
N ARG A 39 -14.97 0.62 -3.50
CA ARG A 39 -14.83 -0.69 -2.90
C ARG A 39 -15.11 -0.63 -1.41
N THR A 40 -15.67 -1.71 -0.88
CA THR A 40 -15.84 -1.86 0.56
C THR A 40 -14.52 -2.20 1.25
N LYS A 41 -14.45 -1.97 2.56
CA LYS A 41 -13.29 -2.38 3.36
C LYS A 41 -12.98 -3.86 3.20
N GLY A 42 -14.00 -4.71 3.12
CA GLY A 42 -13.85 -6.15 2.90
C GLY A 42 -13.17 -6.48 1.57
N GLU A 43 -13.55 -5.78 0.52
CA GLU A 43 -12.93 -5.94 -0.80
C GLU A 43 -11.46 -5.56 -0.80
N TYR A 44 -11.09 -4.44 -0.16
CA TYR A 44 -9.69 -4.04 -0.01
C TYR A 44 -8.88 -5.08 0.77
N ILE A 45 -9.44 -5.56 1.88
CA ILE A 45 -8.78 -6.59 2.71
C ILE A 45 -8.57 -7.87 1.90
N GLU A 46 -9.57 -8.30 1.16
CA GLU A 46 -9.45 -9.49 0.32
C GLU A 46 -8.39 -9.34 -0.76
N MET A 47 -8.33 -8.18 -1.43
CA MET A 47 -7.29 -7.88 -2.41
C MET A 47 -5.89 -7.96 -1.80
N LEU A 48 -5.71 -7.41 -0.60
CA LEU A 48 -4.44 -7.48 0.11
C LEU A 48 -4.08 -8.90 0.53
N ARG A 49 -5.05 -9.68 0.98
CA ARG A 49 -4.83 -11.09 1.35
C ARG A 49 -4.41 -11.94 0.16
N LYS A 50 -4.96 -11.69 -1.01
CA LYS A 50 -4.55 -12.38 -2.25
C LYS A 50 -3.09 -12.11 -2.61
N HIS A 51 -2.55 -10.96 -2.19
CA HIS A 51 -1.16 -10.56 -2.44
C HIS A 51 -0.26 -10.68 -1.22
N MET A 52 -0.70 -11.41 -0.19
CA MET A 52 0.00 -11.52 1.09
C MET A 52 1.44 -12.03 0.92
N SER A 53 1.66 -13.03 0.07
CA SER A 53 3.01 -13.56 -0.14
C SER A 53 3.95 -12.53 -0.75
N VAL A 54 3.48 -11.74 -1.70
CA VAL A 54 4.25 -10.63 -2.29
C VAL A 54 4.55 -9.58 -1.23
N LEU A 55 3.55 -9.18 -0.46
CA LEU A 55 3.70 -8.17 0.58
C LEU A 55 4.71 -8.59 1.65
N LYS A 56 4.67 -9.83 2.08
CA LYS A 56 5.60 -10.36 3.07
C LYS A 56 7.01 -10.60 2.52
N GLN A 57 7.12 -11.22 1.37
CA GLN A 57 8.41 -11.67 0.81
C GLN A 57 9.14 -10.58 0.05
N GLN A 58 8.43 -9.80 -0.75
CA GLN A 58 9.04 -8.76 -1.59
C GLN A 58 9.21 -7.44 -0.84
N PHE A 59 8.23 -7.04 -0.05
CA PHE A 59 8.27 -5.79 0.70
C PHE A 59 8.73 -5.95 2.15
N GLY A 60 8.83 -7.17 2.65
CA GLY A 60 9.26 -7.43 4.02
C GLY A 60 8.27 -6.96 5.08
N ILE A 61 7.00 -6.94 4.77
CA ILE A 61 5.96 -6.47 5.69
C ILE A 61 5.64 -7.56 6.71
N ARG A 62 5.74 -7.23 7.99
CA ARG A 62 5.44 -8.14 9.09
C ARG A 62 3.97 -8.12 9.49
N SER A 63 3.36 -6.94 9.44
CA SER A 63 1.96 -6.71 9.78
C SER A 63 1.40 -5.59 8.93
N MET A 64 0.13 -5.70 8.57
CA MET A 64 -0.56 -4.72 7.73
C MET A 64 -2.00 -4.56 8.19
N CYS A 65 -2.46 -3.33 8.28
CA CYS A 65 -3.86 -3.02 8.54
C CYS A 65 -4.34 -1.85 7.67
N ILE A 66 -5.65 -1.78 7.46
CA ILE A 66 -6.34 -0.62 6.92
C ILE A 66 -6.92 0.16 8.10
N PHE A 67 -6.84 1.47 8.05
CA PHE A 67 -7.43 2.35 9.07
C PHE A 67 -8.10 3.56 8.40
N GLY A 68 -8.57 4.50 9.19
CA GLY A 68 -9.16 5.73 8.67
C GLY A 68 -10.56 5.54 8.08
N SER A 69 -10.93 6.41 7.15
CA SER A 69 -12.30 6.50 6.62
C SER A 69 -12.81 5.20 5.98
N VAL A 70 -11.97 4.52 5.23
CA VAL A 70 -12.33 3.23 4.62
C VAL A 70 -12.66 2.19 5.69
N ALA A 71 -11.85 2.11 6.74
CA ALA A 71 -12.08 1.17 7.84
C ALA A 71 -13.37 1.46 8.60
N ARG A 72 -13.78 2.73 8.68
CA ARG A 72 -15.01 3.16 9.33
C ARG A 72 -16.25 3.15 8.43
N ASP A 73 -16.12 2.76 7.16
CA ASP A 73 -17.18 2.85 6.14
C ASP A 73 -17.67 4.30 5.92
N GLU A 74 -16.77 5.27 6.06
CA GLU A 74 -17.05 6.70 5.90
C GLU A 74 -16.36 7.30 4.67
N GLN A 75 -15.85 6.46 3.77
CA GLN A 75 -15.13 6.95 2.60
C GLN A 75 -16.07 7.65 1.61
N GLY A 76 -15.60 8.78 1.08
CA GLY A 76 -16.19 9.46 -0.07
C GLY A 76 -15.51 9.04 -1.37
N SER A 77 -15.94 9.61 -2.49
CA SER A 77 -15.38 9.34 -3.81
C SER A 77 -13.90 9.72 -3.94
N ASP A 78 -13.46 10.71 -3.15
CA ASP A 78 -12.09 11.24 -3.16
C ASP A 78 -11.25 10.78 -1.96
N SER A 79 -11.74 9.84 -1.17
CA SER A 79 -11.03 9.35 0.01
C SER A 79 -9.84 8.48 -0.38
N ASP A 80 -8.70 8.71 0.27
CA ASP A 80 -7.54 7.84 0.18
C ASP A 80 -7.76 6.58 1.03
N VAL A 81 -7.13 5.49 0.63
CA VAL A 81 -7.06 4.30 1.46
C VAL A 81 -5.85 4.42 2.39
N ASP A 82 -6.10 4.43 3.68
CA ASP A 82 -5.05 4.54 4.70
C ASP A 82 -4.58 3.15 5.13
N VAL A 83 -3.30 2.88 4.93
CA VAL A 83 -2.68 1.59 5.23
C VAL A 83 -1.53 1.80 6.22
N CYS A 84 -1.52 1.02 7.27
CA CYS A 84 -0.42 1.01 8.24
C CYS A 84 0.33 -0.31 8.16
N VAL A 85 1.66 -0.23 8.10
CA VAL A 85 2.53 -1.40 7.97
C VAL A 85 3.62 -1.41 9.04
N GLU A 86 3.99 -2.61 9.45
CA GLU A 86 5.20 -2.84 10.23
C GLU A 86 6.25 -3.47 9.33
N MET A 87 7.35 -2.77 9.16
CA MET A 87 8.47 -3.20 8.32
C MET A 87 9.75 -2.47 8.73
N GLU A 88 10.87 -2.93 8.25
CA GLU A 88 12.12 -2.21 8.42
C GLU A 88 12.06 -0.82 7.78
N PRO A 89 12.73 0.19 8.38
CA PRO A 89 12.72 1.55 7.85
C PRO A 89 13.51 1.64 6.54
N ASP A 90 12.78 1.67 5.43
CA ASP A 90 13.35 1.81 4.10
C ASP A 90 12.39 2.66 3.26
N ILE A 91 12.81 3.89 2.95
CA ILE A 91 11.99 4.84 2.19
C ILE A 91 11.72 4.36 0.76
N TYR A 92 12.68 3.67 0.14
CA TYR A 92 12.50 3.15 -1.21
C TYR A 92 11.46 2.05 -1.25
N VAL A 93 11.45 1.18 -0.25
CA VAL A 93 10.45 0.13 -0.11
C VAL A 93 9.07 0.73 0.14
N LEU A 94 8.97 1.76 0.98
CA LEU A 94 7.70 2.45 1.23
C LEU A 94 7.13 3.10 -0.02
N VAL A 95 7.96 3.76 -0.82
CA VAL A 95 7.53 4.35 -2.10
C VAL A 95 7.06 3.28 -3.07
N ALA A 96 7.81 2.20 -3.19
CA ALA A 96 7.43 1.07 -4.05
C ALA A 96 6.12 0.42 -3.59
N LEU A 97 5.95 0.24 -2.28
CA LEU A 97 4.72 -0.29 -1.70
C LEU A 97 3.52 0.61 -2.00
N LYS A 98 3.66 1.90 -1.82
CA LYS A 98 2.62 2.88 -2.15
C LYS A 98 2.20 2.75 -3.62
N GLN A 99 3.16 2.73 -4.54
CA GLN A 99 2.89 2.57 -5.97
C GLN A 99 2.21 1.24 -6.28
N PHE A 100 2.65 0.16 -5.67
CA PHE A 100 2.05 -1.15 -5.82
C PHE A 100 0.58 -1.14 -5.38
N LEU A 101 0.30 -0.58 -4.20
CA LEU A 101 -1.05 -0.52 -3.65
C LEU A 101 -1.96 0.41 -4.46
N GLU A 102 -1.46 1.54 -4.93
CA GLU A 102 -2.23 2.46 -5.78
C GLU A 102 -2.64 1.81 -7.10
N LYS A 103 -1.75 1.03 -7.70
CA LYS A 103 -2.08 0.27 -8.92
C LYS A 103 -3.05 -0.86 -8.62
N LEU A 104 -2.87 -1.56 -7.51
CA LEU A 104 -3.75 -2.65 -7.10
C LEU A 104 -5.17 -2.15 -6.83
N PHE A 105 -5.31 -1.03 -6.14
CA PHE A 105 -6.60 -0.48 -5.74
C PHE A 105 -7.24 0.44 -6.79
N GLY A 106 -6.43 1.02 -7.67
CA GLY A 106 -6.90 2.01 -8.64
C GLY A 106 -7.28 3.35 -8.01
N CYS A 107 -6.76 3.67 -6.85
CA CYS A 107 -7.01 4.92 -6.13
C CYS A 107 -5.78 5.33 -5.31
N SER A 108 -5.81 6.55 -4.77
CA SER A 108 -4.75 7.05 -3.90
C SER A 108 -4.65 6.25 -2.61
N VAL A 109 -3.44 5.95 -2.20
CA VAL A 109 -3.14 5.21 -0.97
C VAL A 109 -2.17 6.00 -0.12
N ASP A 110 -2.48 6.11 1.15
CA ASP A 110 -1.58 6.66 2.16
C ASP A 110 -0.95 5.50 2.93
N VAL A 111 0.37 5.39 2.87
CA VAL A 111 1.09 4.33 3.57
C VAL A 111 1.85 4.91 4.75
N VAL A 112 1.54 4.42 5.93
CA VAL A 112 2.19 4.81 7.18
C VAL A 112 2.97 3.61 7.71
N ARG A 113 4.24 3.83 8.03
CA ARG A 113 5.04 2.83 8.73
C ARG A 113 4.92 3.03 10.23
N ARG A 114 4.50 2.00 10.95
CA ARG A 114 4.42 2.04 12.41
C ARG A 114 5.82 2.09 13.01
N HIS A 115 6.05 3.01 13.95
CA HIS A 115 7.30 3.13 14.69
C HIS A 115 7.05 3.80 16.06
N ARG A 116 8.02 3.68 16.97
CA ARG A 116 7.86 4.13 18.36
C ARG A 116 7.59 5.63 18.54
N ASN A 117 8.09 6.44 17.62
CA ASN A 117 8.02 7.91 17.72
C ASN A 117 6.97 8.51 16.78
N MET A 118 5.96 7.74 16.42
CA MET A 118 4.90 8.29 15.57
C MET A 118 4.02 9.25 16.36
N ASN A 119 3.31 10.11 15.65
CA ASN A 119 2.39 11.07 16.26
C ASN A 119 1.30 10.33 17.05
N LYS A 120 1.07 10.74 18.29
CA LYS A 120 0.08 10.11 19.17
C LYS A 120 -1.33 10.08 18.61
N LEU A 121 -1.76 11.17 17.98
CA LEU A 121 -3.10 11.22 17.38
C LEU A 121 -3.25 10.19 16.26
N LEU A 122 -2.22 10.06 15.44
CA LEU A 122 -2.20 9.06 14.37
C LEU A 122 -2.18 7.64 14.94
N GLU A 123 -1.39 7.40 15.98
CA GLU A 123 -1.35 6.10 16.66
C GLU A 123 -2.72 5.73 17.24
N GLU A 124 -3.38 6.66 17.91
CA GLU A 124 -4.73 6.47 18.46
C GLU A 124 -5.77 6.19 17.36
N GLN A 125 -5.67 6.89 16.21
CA GLN A 125 -6.53 6.62 15.06
C GLN A 125 -6.34 5.21 14.52
N ILE A 126 -5.09 4.80 14.37
CA ILE A 126 -4.75 3.46 13.89
C ILE A 126 -5.29 2.41 14.87
N GLU A 127 -5.04 2.56 16.17
CA GLU A 127 -5.52 1.61 17.18
C GLU A 127 -7.04 1.50 17.22
N ARG A 128 -7.72 2.63 17.08
CA ARG A 128 -9.18 2.66 17.07
C ARG A 128 -9.78 1.99 15.83
N ASP A 129 -9.21 2.25 14.66
CA ASP A 129 -9.83 1.91 13.36
C ASP A 129 -9.25 0.66 12.72
N ALA A 130 -8.12 0.14 13.19
CA ALA A 130 -7.34 -0.89 12.51
C ALA A 130 -8.14 -2.16 12.17
N LEU A 131 -8.16 -2.48 10.91
CA LEU A 131 -8.63 -3.76 10.37
C LEU A 131 -7.42 -4.50 9.84
N TYR A 132 -6.96 -5.49 10.57
CA TYR A 132 -5.74 -6.22 10.23
C TYR A 132 -5.96 -7.16 9.05
N VAL A 133 -5.04 -7.10 8.10
CA VAL A 133 -4.98 -8.03 6.98
C VAL A 133 -4.21 -9.27 7.39
N PHE A 134 -3.10 -9.05 8.07
CA PHE A 134 -2.26 -10.09 8.67
C PHE A 134 -1.36 -9.50 9.75
#